data_ac9263d434f3f7b92bc4d64f30960632
#
_entry.id   ac9263d434f3f7b92bc4d64f30960632
#
_cell.length_a   1.000
_cell.length_b   1.000
_cell.length_c   1.000
_cell.angle_alpha   90.00
_cell.angle_beta   90.00
_cell.angle_gamma   90.00
#
_symmetry.space_group_name_H-M   'P 1'
#
loop_
_entity.id
_entity.type
_entity.pdbx_description
1 polymer ?
#
loop_
_entity_poly.entity_id
_entity_poly.type
_entity_poly.pdbx_seq_one_letter_code
_entity_poly.pdbx_strand_id
1 'polypeptide(L)'
;MKYLTNLLKTKEVLLLALCVFIALLLHMRSIDFPCFNSDEASFAYNAYSILETGRDEYGKVMPLRFQAFGENKLPVTIYSMVPFIGIFGLNETTARLPFILMGVLMPLLFYSLANSLFNNKTVAIIAALLASASPWIQIMSRHIHEDVIMLVLTILILQLFIKLTHLFSYKTLGLLVLVTGISLFTYHTGKLLALFVFGWLIITMISQKISMKYAAKALLIFLVPILLFGASELLQPSSRISNLLFTSDKGFSLTIDSLRNDHNSREIHNKITYGVQLISKQYLSYFSPEFLVSVGDRNERFGTPGISPISPIEYIFFLIGMYFIFHRKEKQRFLLSSLLLVAPITAALAWQTGSLTRSYLMIIPLLLASSYGIYWFVHSMNSKPIRALVIGIIATLLFFYIFMSWDFYFNHYPNQVGTVHAWQCGYHELGSYIDDSYDTTDTYYITKRHGQPYIFTLFYLGFPPEDYQPQARLSELGEYGFGEVEMYDKFTFSFKSSDMSTADRTSYIGYPEDFNGTGIGTNDVKKITVQDEEVFWIYEINK
;
A
#
# COMPACT_ATOMS: atom_id res chain seq x y z
N MET A 1 33.52 -3.95 -33.14
CA MET A 1 33.18 -3.57 -31.74
C MET A 1 31.94 -2.68 -31.63
N LYS A 2 31.82 -1.53 -32.32
CA LYS A 2 30.62 -0.67 -32.31
C LYS A 2 29.29 -1.39 -32.70
N TYR A 3 29.32 -2.30 -33.67
CA TYR A 3 28.15 -3.06 -34.12
C TYR A 3 27.65 -4.03 -33.03
N LEU A 4 28.57 -4.76 -32.37
CA LEU A 4 28.22 -5.66 -31.24
C LEU A 4 27.68 -4.89 -30.01
N THR A 5 28.26 -3.72 -29.71
CA THR A 5 27.76 -2.87 -28.60
C THR A 5 26.38 -2.29 -28.89
N ASN A 6 26.10 -1.95 -30.17
CA ASN A 6 24.76 -1.51 -30.58
C ASN A 6 23.73 -2.66 -30.53
N LEU A 7 24.12 -3.86 -30.99
CA LEU A 7 23.26 -5.05 -30.95
C LEU A 7 22.92 -5.47 -29.53
N LEU A 8 23.89 -5.41 -28.60
CA LEU A 8 23.65 -5.70 -27.16
C LEU A 8 22.75 -4.65 -26.52
N LYS A 9 22.94 -3.36 -26.85
CA LYS A 9 22.03 -2.29 -26.39
C LYS A 9 20.62 -2.48 -26.93
N THR A 10 20.46 -2.90 -28.17
CA THR A 10 19.13 -3.16 -28.76
C THR A 10 18.42 -4.31 -28.07
N LYS A 11 19.12 -5.42 -27.76
CA LYS A 11 18.55 -6.55 -27.02
C LYS A 11 18.15 -6.18 -25.59
N GLU A 12 18.97 -5.40 -24.89
CA GLU A 12 18.69 -4.89 -23.56
C GLU A 12 17.41 -4.04 -23.54
N VAL A 13 17.30 -3.09 -24.48
CA VAL A 13 16.11 -2.23 -24.61
C VAL A 13 14.87 -3.05 -24.93
N LEU A 14 14.94 -4.05 -25.81
CA LEU A 14 13.82 -4.93 -26.14
C LEU A 14 13.35 -5.75 -24.92
N LEU A 15 14.27 -6.27 -24.12
CA LEU A 15 13.93 -7.01 -22.90
C LEU A 15 13.27 -6.10 -21.85
N LEU A 16 13.76 -4.87 -21.68
CA LEU A 16 13.15 -3.91 -20.78
C LEU A 16 11.77 -3.47 -21.28
N ALA A 17 11.60 -3.26 -22.58
CA ALA A 17 10.31 -2.97 -23.18
C ALA A 17 9.32 -4.13 -22.97
N LEU A 18 9.78 -5.38 -23.08
CA LEU A 18 8.98 -6.56 -22.77
C LEU A 18 8.57 -6.59 -21.28
N CYS A 19 9.48 -6.28 -20.35
CA CYS A 19 9.15 -6.22 -18.93
C CYS A 19 8.07 -5.17 -18.63
N VAL A 20 8.20 -3.97 -19.20
CA VAL A 20 7.19 -2.90 -19.08
C VAL A 20 5.86 -3.33 -19.71
N PHE A 21 5.89 -3.99 -20.85
CA PHE A 21 4.70 -4.48 -21.54
C PHE A 21 3.98 -5.57 -20.73
N ILE A 22 4.71 -6.51 -20.11
CA ILE A 22 4.13 -7.50 -19.20
C ILE A 22 3.42 -6.80 -18.03
N ALA A 23 4.09 -5.87 -17.37
CA ALA A 23 3.49 -5.10 -16.27
C ALA A 23 2.24 -4.34 -16.72
N LEU A 24 2.27 -3.70 -17.91
CA LEU A 24 1.12 -3.01 -18.49
C LEU A 24 -0.06 -3.96 -18.73
N LEU A 25 0.18 -5.12 -19.35
CA LEU A 25 -0.87 -6.12 -19.61
C LEU A 25 -1.54 -6.58 -18.31
N LEU A 26 -0.77 -6.80 -17.24
CA LEU A 26 -1.31 -7.19 -15.94
C LEU A 26 -2.18 -6.11 -15.32
N HIS A 27 -1.90 -4.83 -15.56
CA HIS A 27 -2.74 -3.72 -15.08
C HIS A 27 -3.99 -3.48 -15.94
N MET A 28 -3.90 -3.72 -17.26
CA MET A 28 -5.04 -3.53 -18.16
C MET A 28 -6.07 -4.66 -18.06
N ARG A 29 -5.70 -5.85 -17.59
CA ARG A 29 -6.64 -6.95 -17.38
C ARG A 29 -7.52 -6.69 -16.17
N SER A 30 -8.85 -6.75 -16.36
CA SER A 30 -9.84 -6.52 -15.29
C SER A 30 -9.54 -5.25 -14.50
N ILE A 31 -9.50 -4.10 -15.18
CA ILE A 31 -9.13 -2.81 -14.61
C ILE A 31 -10.06 -2.39 -13.46
N ASP A 32 -11.31 -2.85 -13.51
CA ASP A 32 -12.34 -2.57 -12.51
C ASP A 32 -12.19 -3.42 -11.24
N PHE A 33 -11.29 -4.42 -11.25
CA PHE A 33 -11.00 -5.22 -10.07
C PHE A 33 -9.61 -4.87 -9.49
N PRO A 34 -9.46 -4.76 -8.17
CA PRO A 34 -10.48 -4.91 -7.11
C PRO A 34 -11.50 -3.77 -7.09
N CYS A 35 -12.67 -3.99 -6.46
CA CYS A 35 -13.68 -2.94 -6.28
C CYS A 35 -13.10 -1.72 -5.58
N PHE A 36 -13.68 -0.55 -5.85
CA PHE A 36 -13.21 0.71 -5.28
C PHE A 36 -13.69 0.82 -3.83
N ASN A 37 -12.77 0.91 -2.89
CA ASN A 37 -13.08 0.91 -1.47
C ASN A 37 -13.14 2.33 -0.88
N SER A 38 -13.65 2.44 0.36
CA SER A 38 -13.83 3.74 1.03
C SER A 38 -12.54 4.54 1.20
N ASP A 39 -11.39 3.87 1.42
CA ASP A 39 -10.10 4.55 1.51
C ASP A 39 -9.72 5.19 0.17
N GLU A 40 -9.91 4.47 -0.94
CA GLU A 40 -9.66 4.97 -2.29
C GLU A 40 -10.61 6.13 -2.62
N ALA A 41 -11.91 5.99 -2.31
CA ALA A 41 -12.90 7.03 -2.50
C ALA A 41 -12.54 8.32 -1.72
N SER A 42 -12.09 8.18 -0.47
CA SER A 42 -11.63 9.30 0.35
C SER A 42 -10.39 9.98 -0.21
N PHE A 43 -9.39 9.22 -0.68
CA PHE A 43 -8.23 9.81 -1.34
C PHE A 43 -8.62 10.58 -2.61
N ALA A 44 -9.46 9.97 -3.45
CA ALA A 44 -9.87 10.54 -4.73
C ALA A 44 -10.77 11.76 -4.57
N TYR A 45 -11.77 11.69 -3.67
CA TYR A 45 -12.66 12.83 -3.43
C TYR A 45 -11.92 14.01 -2.79
N ASN A 46 -10.99 13.76 -1.86
CA ASN A 46 -10.15 14.83 -1.33
C ASN A 46 -9.26 15.47 -2.42
N ALA A 47 -8.72 14.68 -3.35
CA ALA A 47 -7.96 15.22 -4.48
C ALA A 47 -8.85 16.07 -5.41
N TYR A 48 -10.08 15.65 -5.64
CA TYR A 48 -11.09 16.42 -6.37
C TYR A 48 -11.47 17.71 -5.62
N SER A 49 -11.71 17.65 -4.33
CA SER A 49 -12.01 18.81 -3.49
C SER A 49 -10.87 19.85 -3.49
N ILE A 50 -9.61 19.39 -3.42
CA ILE A 50 -8.43 20.27 -3.58
C ILE A 50 -8.40 20.92 -4.97
N LEU A 51 -8.72 20.17 -6.02
CA LEU A 51 -8.75 20.70 -7.38
C LEU A 51 -9.77 21.81 -7.54
N GLU A 52 -11.01 21.60 -7.05
CA GLU A 52 -12.13 22.51 -7.24
C GLU A 52 -12.06 23.73 -6.31
N THR A 53 -11.68 23.53 -5.04
CA THR A 53 -11.82 24.58 -4.01
C THR A 53 -10.50 24.97 -3.34
N GLY A 54 -9.41 24.24 -3.56
CA GLY A 54 -8.17 24.38 -2.79
C GLY A 54 -8.30 23.91 -1.33
N ARG A 55 -9.40 23.21 -0.98
CA ARG A 55 -9.73 22.75 0.37
C ARG A 55 -9.99 21.24 0.37
N ASP A 56 -9.77 20.59 1.51
CA ASP A 56 -10.19 19.20 1.69
C ASP A 56 -11.71 19.07 1.85
N GLU A 57 -12.22 17.84 1.98
CA GLU A 57 -13.66 17.58 2.16
C GLU A 57 -14.26 18.30 3.39
N TYR A 58 -13.45 18.63 4.39
CA TYR A 58 -13.87 19.36 5.60
C TYR A 58 -13.59 20.89 5.54
N GLY A 59 -13.18 21.42 4.40
CA GLY A 59 -12.96 22.84 4.17
C GLY A 59 -11.60 23.39 4.61
N LYS A 60 -10.62 22.57 5.02
CA LYS A 60 -9.25 23.00 5.35
C LYS A 60 -8.47 23.33 4.09
N VAL A 61 -7.86 24.53 4.07
CA VAL A 61 -7.07 24.99 2.92
C VAL A 61 -5.73 24.25 2.83
N MET A 62 -5.44 23.62 1.69
CA MET A 62 -4.16 22.96 1.35
C MET A 62 -3.54 22.18 2.54
N PRO A 63 -4.26 21.25 3.15
CA PRO A 63 -3.80 20.62 4.39
C PRO A 63 -2.58 19.71 4.16
N LEU A 64 -1.70 19.62 5.16
CA LEU A 64 -0.63 18.61 5.23
C LEU A 64 -1.11 17.32 5.89
N ARG A 65 -2.34 17.28 6.37
CA ARG A 65 -3.00 16.14 6.99
C ARG A 65 -4.48 16.21 6.69
N PHE A 66 -4.96 15.18 6.03
CA PHE A 66 -6.35 15.03 5.64
C PHE A 66 -7.07 14.14 6.66
N GLN A 67 -8.13 14.67 7.25
CA GLN A 67 -9.00 13.89 8.13
C GLN A 67 -9.72 12.82 7.33
N ALA A 68 -9.74 11.57 7.84
CA ALA A 68 -10.51 10.48 7.23
C ALA A 68 -10.77 9.39 8.28
N PHE A 69 -12.02 9.01 8.47
CA PHE A 69 -12.47 7.82 9.23
C PHE A 69 -11.79 7.64 10.60
N GLY A 70 -11.65 8.71 11.39
CA GLY A 70 -11.01 8.65 12.71
C GLY A 70 -9.49 8.68 12.70
N GLU A 71 -8.86 8.97 11.56
CA GLU A 71 -7.42 9.13 11.42
C GLU A 71 -7.05 10.31 10.50
N ASN A 72 -5.76 10.63 10.45
CA ASN A 72 -5.22 11.61 9.51
C ASN A 72 -4.39 10.92 8.43
N LYS A 73 -4.78 11.05 7.15
CA LYS A 73 -4.02 10.62 5.98
C LYS A 73 -2.94 11.65 5.63
N LEU A 74 -1.79 11.16 5.13
CA LEU A 74 -0.68 12.00 4.71
C LEU A 74 -0.89 12.52 3.27
N PRO A 75 -0.34 13.71 2.92
CA PRO A 75 -0.81 14.49 1.79
C PRO A 75 -0.31 13.99 0.43
N VAL A 76 0.85 13.33 0.34
CA VAL A 76 1.51 13.05 -0.95
C VAL A 76 0.64 12.19 -1.86
N THR A 77 -0.06 11.21 -1.31
CA THR A 77 -0.99 10.34 -2.06
C THR A 77 -2.11 11.14 -2.69
N ILE A 78 -2.76 12.01 -1.93
CA ILE A 78 -3.89 12.84 -2.39
C ILE A 78 -3.41 13.83 -3.45
N TYR A 79 -2.35 14.60 -3.16
CA TYR A 79 -1.82 15.58 -4.12
C TYR A 79 -1.28 14.94 -5.41
N SER A 80 -0.82 13.67 -5.37
CA SER A 80 -0.36 12.97 -6.58
C SER A 80 -1.48 12.69 -7.57
N MET A 81 -2.73 12.60 -7.12
CA MET A 81 -3.91 12.34 -7.96
C MET A 81 -4.51 13.61 -8.57
N VAL A 82 -4.33 14.79 -7.94
CA VAL A 82 -4.92 16.06 -8.40
C VAL A 82 -4.69 16.32 -9.89
N PRO A 83 -3.48 16.24 -10.46
CA PRO A 83 -3.26 16.52 -11.88
C PRO A 83 -3.99 15.52 -12.79
N PHE A 84 -4.13 14.25 -12.39
CA PHE A 84 -4.82 13.23 -13.19
C PHE A 84 -6.32 13.46 -13.18
N ILE A 85 -6.91 13.74 -12.02
CA ILE A 85 -8.33 14.08 -11.88
C ILE A 85 -8.64 15.37 -12.66
N GLY A 86 -7.74 16.37 -12.63
CA GLY A 86 -7.89 17.60 -13.38
C GLY A 86 -7.88 17.42 -14.90
N ILE A 87 -7.21 16.39 -15.42
CA ILE A 87 -7.12 16.13 -16.87
C ILE A 87 -8.23 15.19 -17.34
N PHE A 88 -8.52 14.13 -16.57
CA PHE A 88 -9.37 13.01 -17.02
C PHE A 88 -10.71 12.92 -16.26
N GLY A 89 -10.96 13.81 -15.30
CA GLY A 89 -12.17 13.82 -14.47
C GLY A 89 -12.10 12.84 -13.29
N LEU A 90 -13.08 12.97 -12.38
CA LEU A 90 -13.20 12.11 -11.19
C LEU A 90 -13.85 10.77 -11.57
N ASN A 91 -13.07 9.71 -11.54
CA ASN A 91 -13.53 8.33 -11.69
C ASN A 91 -12.47 7.35 -11.14
N GLU A 92 -12.84 6.09 -10.93
CA GLU A 92 -11.98 5.06 -10.33
C GLU A 92 -10.67 4.86 -11.09
N THR A 93 -10.73 4.74 -12.41
CA THR A 93 -9.56 4.52 -13.26
C THR A 93 -8.60 5.70 -13.18
N THR A 94 -9.11 6.93 -13.25
CA THR A 94 -8.32 8.16 -13.15
C THR A 94 -7.63 8.26 -11.79
N ALA A 95 -8.34 7.96 -10.72
CA ALA A 95 -7.78 7.99 -9.36
C ALA A 95 -6.65 6.97 -9.18
N ARG A 96 -6.77 5.78 -9.78
CA ARG A 96 -5.77 4.71 -9.75
C ARG A 96 -4.59 4.93 -10.71
N LEU A 97 -4.75 5.76 -11.73
CA LEU A 97 -3.77 5.93 -12.81
C LEU A 97 -2.34 6.25 -12.34
N PRO A 98 -2.09 7.14 -11.35
CA PRO A 98 -0.74 7.37 -10.83
C PRO A 98 -0.06 6.10 -10.32
N PHE A 99 -0.81 5.25 -9.62
CA PHE A 99 -0.31 4.00 -9.01
C PHE A 99 -0.06 2.93 -10.07
N ILE A 100 -0.97 2.79 -11.03
CA ILE A 100 -0.81 1.93 -12.22
C ILE A 100 0.47 2.30 -12.98
N LEU A 101 0.68 3.59 -13.25
CA LEU A 101 1.89 4.06 -13.94
C LEU A 101 3.16 3.73 -13.14
N MET A 102 3.14 3.90 -11.81
CA MET A 102 4.26 3.50 -10.96
C MET A 102 4.51 1.99 -11.04
N GLY A 103 3.47 1.14 -10.97
CA GLY A 103 3.58 -0.31 -11.13
C GLY A 103 4.17 -0.73 -12.47
N VAL A 104 3.70 -0.12 -13.57
CA VAL A 104 4.20 -0.36 -14.93
C VAL A 104 5.68 0.03 -15.07
N LEU A 105 6.14 1.05 -14.33
CA LEU A 105 7.52 1.51 -14.36
C LEU A 105 8.45 0.77 -13.38
N MET A 106 7.92 -0.03 -12.45
CA MET A 106 8.73 -0.77 -11.47
C MET A 106 9.85 -1.61 -12.09
N PRO A 107 9.65 -2.34 -13.21
CA PRO A 107 10.75 -3.08 -13.84
C PRO A 107 11.96 -2.21 -14.18
N LEU A 108 11.74 -0.97 -14.66
CA LEU A 108 12.81 -0.03 -14.98
C LEU A 108 13.53 0.48 -13.73
N LEU A 109 12.78 0.72 -12.67
CA LEU A 109 13.34 1.16 -11.38
C LEU A 109 14.20 0.06 -10.76
N PHE A 110 13.73 -1.19 -10.74
CA PHE A 110 14.50 -2.34 -10.26
C PHE A 110 15.73 -2.61 -11.13
N TYR A 111 15.60 -2.51 -12.46
CA TYR A 111 16.75 -2.58 -13.36
C TYR A 111 17.82 -1.55 -12.99
N SER A 112 17.41 -0.28 -12.88
CA SER A 112 18.30 0.82 -12.57
C SER A 112 19.00 0.66 -11.22
N LEU A 113 18.25 0.24 -10.18
CA LEU A 113 18.78 0.00 -8.85
C LEU A 113 19.76 -1.20 -8.83
N ALA A 114 19.38 -2.33 -9.43
CA ALA A 114 20.26 -3.51 -9.52
C ALA A 114 21.56 -3.21 -10.27
N ASN A 115 21.49 -2.47 -11.39
CA ASN A 115 22.67 -2.05 -12.13
C ASN A 115 23.57 -1.12 -11.32
N SER A 116 22.97 -0.20 -10.54
CA SER A 116 23.73 0.70 -9.65
C SER A 116 24.42 -0.03 -8.49
N LEU A 117 23.79 -1.10 -7.99
CA LEU A 117 24.31 -1.90 -6.86
C LEU A 117 25.40 -2.86 -7.29
N PHE A 118 25.16 -3.63 -8.36
CA PHE A 118 26.00 -4.77 -8.75
C PHE A 118 26.87 -4.49 -9.98
N ASN A 119 26.67 -3.37 -10.66
CA ASN A 119 27.33 -3.02 -11.93
C ASN A 119 27.30 -4.20 -12.94
N ASN A 120 26.16 -4.88 -13.00
CA ASN A 120 25.94 -6.08 -13.81
C ASN A 120 24.58 -6.03 -14.50
N LYS A 121 24.59 -5.84 -15.82
CA LYS A 121 23.37 -5.72 -16.63
C LYS A 121 22.52 -6.99 -16.65
N THR A 122 23.12 -8.17 -16.54
CA THR A 122 22.36 -9.42 -16.50
C THR A 122 21.58 -9.55 -15.21
N VAL A 123 22.19 -9.22 -14.07
CA VAL A 123 21.49 -9.14 -12.78
C VAL A 123 20.36 -8.11 -12.85
N ALA A 124 20.63 -6.96 -13.47
CA ALA A 124 19.64 -5.90 -13.63
C ALA A 124 18.43 -6.33 -14.47
N ILE A 125 18.66 -7.06 -15.58
CA ILE A 125 17.58 -7.61 -16.42
C ILE A 125 16.79 -8.67 -15.64
N ILE A 126 17.44 -9.55 -14.87
CA ILE A 126 16.73 -10.54 -14.03
C ILE A 126 15.87 -9.82 -13.01
N ALA A 127 16.36 -8.75 -12.37
CA ALA A 127 15.59 -7.95 -11.42
C ALA A 127 14.37 -7.30 -12.08
N ALA A 128 14.52 -6.76 -13.29
CA ALA A 128 13.40 -6.21 -14.06
C ALA A 128 12.36 -7.27 -14.44
N LEU A 129 12.79 -8.46 -14.85
CA LEU A 129 11.90 -9.59 -15.17
C LEU A 129 11.11 -10.05 -13.94
N LEU A 130 11.77 -10.23 -12.79
CA LEU A 130 11.08 -10.59 -11.54
C LEU A 130 10.10 -9.50 -11.12
N ALA A 131 10.48 -8.22 -11.19
CA ALA A 131 9.60 -7.11 -10.83
C ALA A 131 8.40 -6.95 -11.78
N SER A 132 8.54 -7.32 -13.07
CA SER A 132 7.49 -7.14 -14.06
C SER A 132 6.24 -7.98 -13.82
N ALA A 133 6.40 -9.14 -13.22
CA ALA A 133 5.32 -10.09 -12.99
C ALA A 133 5.15 -10.47 -11.52
N SER A 134 5.91 -9.85 -10.60
CA SER A 134 5.80 -10.07 -9.16
C SER A 134 4.39 -9.77 -8.67
N PRO A 135 3.64 -10.76 -8.11
CA PRO A 135 2.32 -10.49 -7.57
C PRO A 135 2.33 -9.39 -6.52
N TRP A 136 3.29 -9.41 -5.58
CA TRP A 136 3.37 -8.41 -4.52
C TRP A 136 3.53 -6.97 -5.06
N ILE A 137 4.36 -6.76 -6.09
CA ILE A 137 4.56 -5.43 -6.69
C ILE A 137 3.33 -5.01 -7.51
N GLN A 138 2.86 -5.90 -8.40
CA GLN A 138 1.87 -5.54 -9.40
C GLN A 138 0.45 -5.47 -8.82
N ILE A 139 0.07 -6.35 -7.87
CA ILE A 139 -1.24 -6.29 -7.21
C ILE A 139 -1.36 -5.02 -6.37
N MET A 140 -0.32 -4.68 -5.59
CA MET A 140 -0.33 -3.46 -4.76
C MET A 140 -0.49 -2.17 -5.57
N SER A 141 -0.03 -2.14 -6.81
CA SER A 141 -0.13 -0.96 -7.68
C SER A 141 -1.42 -0.90 -8.50
N ARG A 142 -2.34 -1.86 -8.34
CA ARG A 142 -3.66 -1.85 -9.00
C ARG A 142 -4.71 -1.04 -8.23
N HIS A 143 -4.44 -0.68 -7.00
CA HIS A 143 -5.31 0.14 -6.15
C HIS A 143 -4.53 1.30 -5.53
N ILE A 144 -5.24 2.25 -4.96
CA ILE A 144 -4.63 3.42 -4.31
C ILE A 144 -4.06 2.99 -2.97
N HIS A 145 -2.73 2.98 -2.86
CA HIS A 145 -2.04 2.72 -1.59
C HIS A 145 -0.73 3.49 -1.50
N GLU A 146 -0.48 4.10 -0.35
CA GLU A 146 0.71 4.93 -0.10
C GLU A 146 2.03 4.17 -0.24
N ASP A 147 2.01 2.85 0.00
CA ASP A 147 3.21 1.99 -0.08
C ASP A 147 3.79 1.90 -1.50
N VAL A 148 2.96 2.05 -2.54
CA VAL A 148 3.44 2.07 -3.92
C VAL A 148 4.35 3.28 -4.16
N ILE A 149 3.95 4.45 -3.69
CA ILE A 149 4.77 5.67 -3.73
C ILE A 149 6.02 5.48 -2.87
N MET A 150 5.88 4.88 -1.67
CA MET A 150 7.00 4.59 -0.78
C MET A 150 8.04 3.68 -1.42
N LEU A 151 7.62 2.68 -2.20
CA LEU A 151 8.54 1.79 -2.91
C LEU A 151 9.36 2.58 -3.96
N VAL A 152 8.69 3.42 -4.76
CA VAL A 152 9.35 4.30 -5.74
C VAL A 152 10.36 5.22 -5.04
N LEU A 153 9.92 5.93 -3.99
CA LEU A 153 10.77 6.86 -3.24
C LEU A 153 11.96 6.13 -2.61
N THR A 154 11.76 4.92 -2.06
CA THR A 154 12.84 4.13 -1.46
C THR A 154 13.88 3.73 -2.50
N ILE A 155 13.45 3.28 -3.69
CA ILE A 155 14.38 2.97 -4.80
C ILE A 155 15.18 4.21 -5.19
N LEU A 156 14.53 5.36 -5.33
CA LEU A 156 15.20 6.63 -5.65
C LEU A 156 16.18 7.06 -4.55
N ILE A 157 15.78 6.94 -3.28
CA ILE A 157 16.64 7.21 -2.11
C ILE A 157 17.90 6.33 -2.16
N LEU A 158 17.74 5.02 -2.39
CA LEU A 158 18.87 4.09 -2.47
C LEU A 158 19.80 4.44 -3.63
N GLN A 159 19.28 4.80 -4.81
CA GLN A 159 20.09 5.21 -5.96
C GLN A 159 20.87 6.51 -5.68
N LEU A 160 20.21 7.51 -5.10
CA LEU A 160 20.85 8.77 -4.72
C LEU A 160 21.91 8.53 -3.64
N PHE A 161 21.62 7.66 -2.68
CA PHE A 161 22.55 7.28 -1.62
C PHE A 161 23.79 6.57 -2.20
N ILE A 162 23.62 5.57 -3.08
CA ILE A 162 24.71 4.89 -3.77
C ILE A 162 25.58 5.90 -4.54
N LYS A 163 24.95 6.82 -5.27
CA LYS A 163 25.65 7.88 -5.97
C LYS A 163 26.47 8.76 -5.01
N LEU A 164 25.92 9.09 -3.85
CA LEU A 164 26.59 9.88 -2.80
C LEU A 164 27.79 9.14 -2.20
N THR A 165 27.71 7.80 -2.08
CA THR A 165 28.83 6.98 -1.60
C THR A 165 29.99 6.91 -2.59
N HIS A 166 29.73 7.08 -3.90
CA HIS A 166 30.79 7.14 -4.93
C HIS A 166 31.44 8.52 -5.01
N LEU A 167 30.63 9.57 -4.97
CA LEU A 167 31.10 10.96 -5.03
C LEU A 167 30.18 11.86 -4.19
N PHE A 168 30.71 12.36 -3.08
CA PHE A 168 29.96 13.29 -2.23
C PHE A 168 29.71 14.60 -2.97
N SER A 169 28.44 14.98 -3.08
CA SER A 169 27.97 16.21 -3.73
C SER A 169 26.78 16.79 -2.97
N TYR A 170 26.80 18.09 -2.68
CA TYR A 170 25.68 18.78 -2.05
C TYR A 170 24.42 18.78 -2.92
N LYS A 171 24.55 18.74 -4.25
CA LYS A 171 23.39 18.59 -5.15
C LYS A 171 22.73 17.22 -4.96
N THR A 172 23.52 16.14 -4.92
CA THR A 172 23.00 14.79 -4.68
C THR A 172 22.42 14.66 -3.27
N LEU A 173 23.08 15.27 -2.27
CA LEU A 173 22.56 15.34 -0.89
C LEU A 173 21.22 16.10 -0.84
N GLY A 174 21.11 17.25 -1.49
CA GLY A 174 19.87 18.03 -1.54
C GLY A 174 18.70 17.23 -2.14
N LEU A 175 18.96 16.49 -3.23
CA LEU A 175 17.96 15.59 -3.83
C LEU A 175 17.60 14.43 -2.88
N LEU A 176 18.59 13.83 -2.21
CA LEU A 176 18.36 12.78 -1.22
C LEU A 176 17.48 13.29 -0.06
N VAL A 177 17.77 14.47 0.45
CA VAL A 177 16.98 15.13 1.52
C VAL A 177 15.57 15.43 1.06
N LEU A 178 15.41 15.95 -0.16
CA LEU A 178 14.09 16.24 -0.74
C LEU A 178 13.24 14.96 -0.84
N VAL A 179 13.78 13.91 -1.46
CA VAL A 179 13.05 12.65 -1.65
C VAL A 179 12.74 11.96 -0.32
N THR A 180 13.68 12.01 0.64
CA THR A 180 13.43 11.52 2.01
C THR A 180 12.37 12.38 2.72
N GLY A 181 12.38 13.69 2.53
CA GLY A 181 11.35 14.59 3.03
C GLY A 181 9.96 14.23 2.49
N ILE A 182 9.83 14.02 1.18
CA ILE A 182 8.57 13.57 0.55
C ILE A 182 8.11 12.24 1.16
N SER A 183 9.02 11.30 1.44
CA SER A 183 8.66 10.01 2.04
C SER A 183 8.07 10.13 3.45
N LEU A 184 8.48 11.14 4.24
CA LEU A 184 7.90 11.44 5.55
C LEU A 184 6.42 11.85 5.47
N PHE A 185 6.04 12.54 4.40
CA PHE A 185 4.68 13.00 4.13
C PHE A 185 3.87 12.05 3.24
N THR A 186 4.41 10.85 2.94
CA THR A 186 3.73 9.82 2.14
C THR A 186 3.09 8.77 3.03
N TYR A 187 3.88 8.13 3.91
CA TYR A 187 3.41 7.04 4.77
C TYR A 187 4.24 6.94 6.05
N HIS A 188 3.69 6.29 7.07
CA HIS A 188 4.35 6.19 8.37
C HIS A 188 5.68 5.43 8.35
N THR A 189 5.87 4.49 7.39
CA THR A 189 7.17 3.80 7.17
C THR A 189 8.27 4.77 6.75
N GLY A 190 7.94 5.94 6.20
CA GLY A 190 8.88 7.00 5.86
C GLY A 190 9.67 7.53 7.05
N LYS A 191 9.11 7.50 8.26
CA LYS A 191 9.81 7.88 9.50
C LYS A 191 11.00 6.94 9.77
N LEU A 192 10.76 5.63 9.65
CA LEU A 192 11.81 4.62 9.82
C LEU A 192 12.84 4.68 8.68
N LEU A 193 12.37 4.91 7.45
CA LEU A 193 13.25 5.09 6.30
C LEU A 193 14.16 6.32 6.46
N ALA A 194 13.65 7.44 6.97
CA ALA A 194 14.45 8.64 7.23
C ALA A 194 15.53 8.38 8.28
N LEU A 195 15.20 7.67 9.37
CA LEU A 195 16.19 7.27 10.37
C LEU A 195 17.25 6.31 9.80
N PHE A 196 16.84 5.38 8.96
CA PHE A 196 17.73 4.47 8.24
C PHE A 196 18.71 5.23 7.35
N VAL A 197 18.22 6.16 6.53
CA VAL A 197 19.05 6.99 5.63
C VAL A 197 19.99 7.88 6.44
N PHE A 198 19.50 8.47 7.53
CA PHE A 198 20.33 9.30 8.43
C PHE A 198 21.50 8.51 9.04
N GLY A 199 21.22 7.30 9.55
CA GLY A 199 22.27 6.42 10.08
C GLY A 199 23.33 6.06 9.03
N TRP A 200 22.89 5.69 7.83
CA TRP A 200 23.79 5.38 6.71
C TRP A 200 24.55 6.60 6.20
N LEU A 201 23.96 7.80 6.26
CA LEU A 201 24.66 9.05 5.92
C LEU A 201 25.82 9.30 6.88
N ILE A 202 25.62 9.10 8.19
CA ILE A 202 26.68 9.21 9.21
C ILE A 202 27.80 8.19 8.92
N ILE A 203 27.45 6.91 8.70
CA ILE A 203 28.43 5.86 8.38
C ILE A 203 29.24 6.23 7.12
N THR A 204 28.60 6.75 6.10
CA THR A 204 29.25 7.18 4.85
C THR A 204 30.22 8.34 5.10
N MET A 205 29.81 9.33 5.87
CA MET A 205 30.67 10.48 6.20
C MET A 205 31.91 10.08 6.99
N ILE A 206 31.75 9.17 7.95
CA ILE A 206 32.87 8.62 8.72
C ILE A 206 33.81 7.82 7.81
N SER A 207 33.25 6.93 6.97
CA SER A 207 34.05 6.06 6.08
C SER A 207 34.81 6.84 5.01
N GLN A 208 34.24 7.92 4.51
CA GLN A 208 34.87 8.82 3.54
C GLN A 208 35.74 9.91 4.18
N LYS A 209 35.87 9.90 5.51
CA LYS A 209 36.64 10.89 6.27
C LYS A 209 36.29 12.34 5.93
N ILE A 210 34.98 12.61 5.75
CA ILE A 210 34.46 13.94 5.47
C ILE A 210 34.76 14.83 6.70
N SER A 211 35.31 16.03 6.44
CA SER A 211 35.65 16.92 7.56
C SER A 211 34.39 17.29 8.39
N MET A 212 34.58 17.48 9.70
CA MET A 212 33.48 17.74 10.64
C MET A 212 32.59 18.92 10.22
N LYS A 213 33.17 19.97 9.65
CA LYS A 213 32.43 21.14 9.15
C LYS A 213 31.45 20.77 8.05
N TYR A 214 31.85 19.94 7.09
CA TYR A 214 30.99 19.52 5.99
C TYR A 214 29.98 18.47 6.45
N ALA A 215 30.39 17.57 7.35
CA ALA A 215 29.50 16.59 7.94
C ALA A 215 28.37 17.26 8.74
N ALA A 216 28.69 18.21 9.62
CA ALA A 216 27.71 18.97 10.39
C ALA A 216 26.72 19.72 9.48
N LYS A 217 27.22 20.38 8.41
CA LYS A 217 26.34 21.06 7.44
C LYS A 217 25.40 20.07 6.74
N ALA A 218 25.89 18.91 6.35
CA ALA A 218 25.07 17.90 5.68
C ALA A 218 23.99 17.33 6.60
N LEU A 219 24.32 17.06 7.87
CA LEU A 219 23.37 16.59 8.89
C LEU A 219 22.32 17.66 9.20
N LEU A 220 22.72 18.94 9.31
CA LEU A 220 21.76 20.04 9.50
C LEU A 220 20.77 20.16 8.34
N ILE A 221 21.24 20.03 7.09
CA ILE A 221 20.36 20.03 5.91
C ILE A 221 19.39 18.84 5.98
N PHE A 222 19.87 17.66 6.40
CA PHE A 222 19.03 16.46 6.51
C PHE A 222 17.99 16.57 7.63
N LEU A 223 18.26 17.31 8.70
CA LEU A 223 17.29 17.51 9.78
C LEU A 223 16.10 18.40 9.39
N VAL A 224 16.22 19.24 8.37
CA VAL A 224 15.16 20.17 7.96
C VAL A 224 13.82 19.45 7.70
N PRO A 225 13.71 18.44 6.82
CA PRO A 225 12.42 17.77 6.59
C PRO A 225 11.92 17.01 7.84
N ILE A 226 12.81 16.49 8.69
CA ILE A 226 12.42 15.83 9.94
C ILE A 226 11.80 16.83 10.91
N LEU A 227 12.38 18.03 11.03
CA LEU A 227 11.84 19.10 11.87
C LEU A 227 10.51 19.64 11.35
N LEU A 228 10.39 19.82 10.02
CA LEU A 228 9.14 20.22 9.38
C LEU A 228 8.03 19.19 9.61
N PHE A 229 8.37 17.91 9.46
CA PHE A 229 7.42 16.82 9.74
C PHE A 229 7.05 16.79 11.22
N GLY A 230 8.04 16.90 12.14
CA GLY A 230 7.82 16.96 13.59
C GLY A 230 6.93 18.14 14.00
N ALA A 231 7.15 19.31 13.42
CA ALA A 231 6.30 20.48 13.64
C ALA A 231 4.86 20.23 13.18
N SER A 232 4.67 19.58 12.03
CA SER A 232 3.33 19.19 11.55
C SER A 232 2.64 18.18 12.47
N GLU A 233 3.39 17.26 13.11
CA GLU A 233 2.84 16.33 14.11
C GLU A 233 2.42 17.03 15.41
N LEU A 234 3.17 18.07 15.84
CA LEU A 234 2.80 18.85 17.03
C LEU A 234 1.57 19.70 16.81
N LEU A 235 1.39 20.25 15.59
CA LEU A 235 0.23 21.09 15.24
C LEU A 235 -1.04 20.27 15.01
N GLN A 236 -0.91 19.07 14.45
CA GLN A 236 -2.00 18.13 14.17
C GLN A 236 -1.57 16.71 14.52
N PRO A 237 -1.69 16.30 15.79
CA PRO A 237 -1.28 14.97 16.22
C PRO A 237 -2.04 13.87 15.49
N SER A 238 -1.31 12.82 15.06
CA SER A 238 -1.91 11.64 14.45
C SER A 238 -2.16 10.57 15.52
N SER A 239 -3.40 10.16 15.69
CA SER A 239 -3.79 9.04 16.54
C SER A 239 -3.43 7.68 15.94
N ARG A 240 -3.14 7.62 14.62
CA ARG A 240 -2.92 6.35 13.90
C ARG A 240 -1.83 5.48 14.49
N ILE A 241 -0.68 6.08 14.90
CA ILE A 241 0.41 5.29 15.48
C ILE A 241 -0.01 4.69 16.81
N SER A 242 -0.61 5.49 17.71
CA SER A 242 -1.07 4.99 19.01
C SER A 242 -2.12 3.88 18.86
N ASN A 243 -3.01 4.00 17.87
CA ASN A 243 -4.08 3.01 17.62
C ASN A 243 -3.58 1.72 16.98
N LEU A 244 -2.47 1.77 16.24
CA LEU A 244 -1.92 0.60 15.56
C LEU A 244 -0.86 -0.15 16.37
N LEU A 245 -0.32 0.42 17.44
CA LEU A 245 0.67 -0.26 18.27
C LEU A 245 0.04 -1.47 18.97
N PHE A 246 0.82 -2.54 19.10
CA PHE A 246 0.41 -3.76 19.81
C PHE A 246 -0.07 -3.51 21.25
N THR A 247 0.37 -2.40 21.87
CA THR A 247 -0.05 -2.00 23.24
C THR A 247 -1.47 -1.47 23.32
N SER A 248 -2.08 -1.06 22.21
CA SER A 248 -3.47 -0.60 22.14
C SER A 248 -4.47 -1.75 21.98
N ASP A 249 -4.00 -2.95 21.65
CA ASP A 249 -4.83 -4.14 21.64
C ASP A 249 -5.25 -4.54 23.06
N LYS A 250 -6.56 -4.64 23.30
CA LYS A 250 -7.12 -5.11 24.59
C LYS A 250 -6.62 -6.52 24.92
N GLY A 251 -6.42 -7.38 23.93
CA GLY A 251 -5.88 -8.73 24.09
C GLY A 251 -4.48 -8.74 24.71
N PHE A 252 -3.66 -7.73 24.45
CA PHE A 252 -2.33 -7.59 25.04
C PHE A 252 -2.41 -7.49 26.58
N SER A 253 -3.27 -6.62 27.11
CA SER A 253 -3.45 -6.46 28.56
C SER A 253 -4.10 -7.67 29.20
N LEU A 254 -5.14 -8.23 28.58
CA LEU A 254 -5.85 -9.41 29.06
C LEU A 254 -4.93 -10.63 29.15
N THR A 255 -4.05 -10.84 28.18
CA THR A 255 -3.08 -11.94 28.21
C THR A 255 -2.08 -11.80 29.35
N ILE A 256 -1.59 -10.57 29.62
CA ILE A 256 -0.68 -10.33 30.74
C ILE A 256 -1.39 -10.62 32.08
N ASP A 257 -2.64 -10.20 32.21
CA ASP A 257 -3.42 -10.43 33.44
C ASP A 257 -3.71 -11.92 33.64
N SER A 258 -4.04 -12.66 32.57
CA SER A 258 -4.18 -14.12 32.62
C SER A 258 -2.87 -14.80 33.08
N LEU A 259 -1.73 -14.47 32.47
CA LEU A 259 -0.43 -15.05 32.85
C LEU A 259 -0.04 -14.74 34.30
N ARG A 260 -0.44 -13.58 34.83
CA ARG A 260 -0.22 -13.22 36.24
C ARG A 260 -1.09 -14.03 37.18
N ASN A 261 -2.32 -14.28 36.80
CA ASN A 261 -3.27 -15.06 37.60
C ASN A 261 -2.84 -16.53 37.68
N ASP A 262 -2.26 -17.07 36.61
CA ASP A 262 -1.79 -18.45 36.57
C ASP A 262 -0.57 -18.70 37.46
N HIS A 263 0.37 -17.74 37.57
CA HIS A 263 1.66 -17.94 38.24
C HIS A 263 2.18 -16.78 39.11
N ASN A 264 1.39 -15.81 39.45
CA ASN A 264 1.65 -14.70 40.41
C ASN A 264 3.08 -14.08 40.36
N SER A 265 3.78 -14.12 39.21
CA SER A 265 5.11 -13.53 39.04
C SER A 265 5.07 -12.27 38.16
N ARG A 266 4.83 -11.11 38.80
CA ARG A 266 4.81 -9.80 38.10
C ARG A 266 6.13 -9.42 37.49
N GLU A 267 7.24 -9.95 38.02
CA GLU A 267 8.60 -9.69 37.51
C GLU A 267 8.79 -10.28 36.11
N ILE A 268 8.19 -11.43 35.82
CA ILE A 268 8.29 -12.10 34.52
C ILE A 268 7.11 -11.73 33.63
N HIS A 269 5.89 -11.67 34.18
CA HIS A 269 4.67 -11.38 33.42
C HIS A 269 4.29 -9.90 33.52
N ASN A 270 4.99 -9.06 32.77
CA ASN A 270 4.76 -7.62 32.72
C ASN A 270 4.74 -7.11 31.27
N LYS A 271 4.32 -5.86 31.08
CA LYS A 271 4.20 -5.24 29.75
C LYS A 271 5.50 -5.23 28.95
N ILE A 272 6.66 -5.16 29.62
CA ILE A 272 7.97 -5.09 28.95
C ILE A 272 8.36 -6.49 28.46
N THR A 273 8.37 -7.50 29.33
CA THR A 273 8.79 -8.86 28.97
C THR A 273 7.87 -9.49 27.93
N TYR A 274 6.56 -9.39 28.14
CA TYR A 274 5.59 -9.89 27.16
C TYR A 274 5.63 -9.09 25.86
N GLY A 275 5.79 -7.76 25.93
CA GLY A 275 5.94 -6.91 24.74
C GLY A 275 7.18 -7.27 23.91
N VAL A 276 8.34 -7.46 24.55
CA VAL A 276 9.57 -7.90 23.85
C VAL A 276 9.38 -9.27 23.21
N GLN A 277 8.76 -10.23 23.92
CA GLN A 277 8.47 -11.55 23.37
C GLN A 277 7.55 -11.47 22.16
N LEU A 278 6.46 -10.70 22.26
CA LEU A 278 5.48 -10.52 21.18
C LEU A 278 6.13 -9.88 19.95
N ILE A 279 6.82 -8.75 20.13
CA ILE A 279 7.51 -8.04 19.04
C ILE A 279 8.54 -8.96 18.38
N SER A 280 9.34 -9.69 19.18
CA SER A 280 10.35 -10.61 18.63
C SER A 280 9.71 -11.71 17.79
N LYS A 281 8.61 -12.31 18.27
CA LYS A 281 7.85 -13.31 17.52
C LYS A 281 7.28 -12.74 16.22
N GLN A 282 6.64 -11.57 16.29
CA GLN A 282 6.08 -10.88 15.12
C GLN A 282 7.18 -10.51 14.11
N TYR A 283 8.29 -9.94 14.58
CA TYR A 283 9.41 -9.56 13.73
C TYR A 283 10.02 -10.76 12.99
N LEU A 284 10.28 -11.85 13.71
CA LEU A 284 10.85 -13.06 13.12
C LEU A 284 9.89 -13.73 12.13
N SER A 285 8.57 -13.63 12.34
CA SER A 285 7.58 -14.21 11.43
C SER A 285 7.66 -13.63 10.02
N TYR A 286 8.09 -12.38 9.84
CA TYR A 286 8.27 -11.77 8.51
C TYR A 286 9.38 -12.41 7.68
N PHE A 287 10.30 -13.13 8.31
CA PHE A 287 11.38 -13.87 7.63
C PHE A 287 11.04 -15.37 7.45
N SER A 288 9.91 -15.79 7.97
CA SER A 288 9.53 -17.20 7.88
C SER A 288 9.11 -17.60 6.46
N PRO A 289 9.37 -18.84 6.04
CA PRO A 289 8.82 -19.37 4.80
C PRO A 289 7.28 -19.35 4.79
N GLU A 290 6.63 -19.45 5.96
CA GLU A 290 5.17 -19.34 6.07
C GLU A 290 4.67 -18.01 5.52
N PHE A 291 5.25 -16.89 5.97
CA PHE A 291 4.86 -15.56 5.49
C PHE A 291 5.31 -15.32 4.04
N LEU A 292 6.59 -15.61 3.73
CA LEU A 292 7.16 -15.21 2.44
C LEU A 292 6.72 -16.10 1.27
N VAL A 293 6.43 -17.39 1.51
CA VAL A 293 6.34 -18.41 0.44
C VAL A 293 4.99 -19.13 0.39
N SER A 294 4.29 -19.29 1.53
CA SER A 294 3.11 -20.15 1.54
C SER A 294 1.81 -19.45 1.88
N VAL A 295 1.77 -18.62 2.94
CA VAL A 295 0.52 -18.04 3.43
C VAL A 295 0.39 -16.56 3.05
N GLY A 296 1.48 -15.77 3.17
CA GLY A 296 1.43 -14.33 2.96
C GLY A 296 0.62 -13.61 4.04
N ASP A 297 -0.08 -12.57 3.64
CA ASP A 297 -1.00 -11.79 4.46
C ASP A 297 -2.41 -12.38 4.37
N ARG A 298 -3.03 -12.59 5.52
CA ARG A 298 -4.41 -13.11 5.61
C ARG A 298 -5.48 -12.02 5.52
N ASN A 299 -5.09 -10.79 5.35
CA ASN A 299 -6.04 -9.69 5.15
C ASN A 299 -6.72 -9.83 3.78
N GLU A 300 -8.03 -9.92 3.76
CA GLU A 300 -8.82 -10.16 2.55
C GLU A 300 -8.85 -8.95 1.60
N ARG A 301 -8.44 -7.76 2.03
CA ARG A 301 -8.36 -6.58 1.17
C ARG A 301 -6.97 -6.42 0.57
N PHE A 302 -5.95 -6.24 1.39
CA PHE A 302 -4.61 -5.88 0.93
C PHE A 302 -3.64 -7.06 0.84
N GLY A 303 -3.98 -8.18 1.47
CA GLY A 303 -3.12 -9.36 1.56
C GLY A 303 -3.28 -10.34 0.40
N THR A 304 -4.43 -10.33 -0.25
CA THR A 304 -4.80 -11.32 -1.30
C THR A 304 -4.54 -12.76 -0.82
N PRO A 305 -5.32 -13.28 0.16
CA PRO A 305 -5.10 -14.63 0.69
C PRO A 305 -5.05 -15.68 -0.43
N GLY A 306 -4.06 -16.54 -0.39
CA GLY A 306 -3.80 -17.53 -1.45
C GLY A 306 -2.66 -17.16 -2.39
N ILE A 307 -2.12 -15.94 -2.29
CA ILE A 307 -0.93 -15.51 -3.03
C ILE A 307 0.17 -15.16 -2.04
N SER A 308 1.32 -15.84 -2.14
CA SER A 308 2.48 -15.51 -1.32
C SER A 308 3.30 -14.35 -1.92
N PRO A 309 4.03 -13.58 -1.06
CA PRO A 309 4.83 -12.43 -1.50
C PRO A 309 5.85 -12.75 -2.59
N ILE A 310 6.56 -13.86 -2.46
CA ILE A 310 7.55 -14.35 -3.42
C ILE A 310 7.35 -15.85 -3.67
N SER A 311 7.80 -16.33 -4.81
CA SER A 311 7.76 -17.75 -5.15
C SER A 311 8.76 -18.57 -4.32
N PRO A 312 8.53 -19.89 -4.15
CA PRO A 312 9.51 -20.79 -3.54
C PRO A 312 10.88 -20.72 -4.23
N ILE A 313 10.89 -20.54 -5.54
CA ILE A 313 12.12 -20.42 -6.33
C ILE A 313 12.86 -19.12 -6.02
N GLU A 314 12.15 -17.99 -5.96
CA GLU A 314 12.73 -16.71 -5.55
C GLU A 314 13.31 -16.79 -4.14
N TYR A 315 12.61 -17.46 -3.21
CA TYR A 315 13.10 -17.62 -1.83
C TYR A 315 14.41 -18.42 -1.77
N ILE A 316 14.51 -19.53 -2.52
CA ILE A 316 15.75 -20.31 -2.61
C ILE A 316 16.89 -19.43 -3.18
N PHE A 317 16.60 -18.70 -4.26
CA PHE A 317 17.61 -17.84 -4.86
C PHE A 317 17.89 -16.57 -4.05
N PHE A 318 16.98 -16.11 -3.22
CA PHE A 318 17.26 -15.09 -2.22
C PHE A 318 18.35 -15.58 -1.23
N LEU A 319 18.21 -16.78 -0.69
CA LEU A 319 19.20 -17.35 0.25
C LEU A 319 20.57 -17.53 -0.45
N ILE A 320 20.59 -18.09 -1.66
CA ILE A 320 21.79 -18.23 -2.49
C ILE A 320 22.39 -16.86 -2.80
N GLY A 321 21.57 -15.88 -3.12
CA GLY A 321 21.99 -14.53 -3.45
C GLY A 321 22.63 -13.82 -2.25
N MET A 322 22.02 -13.94 -1.07
CA MET A 322 22.62 -13.42 0.17
C MET A 322 23.98 -14.06 0.44
N TYR A 323 24.09 -15.38 0.29
CA TYR A 323 25.38 -16.05 0.40
C TYR A 323 26.43 -15.43 -0.55
N PHE A 324 26.14 -15.29 -1.85
CA PHE A 324 27.09 -14.74 -2.81
C PHE A 324 27.41 -13.25 -2.57
N ILE A 325 26.42 -12.44 -2.15
CA ILE A 325 26.61 -11.03 -1.80
C ILE A 325 27.67 -10.89 -0.70
N PHE A 326 27.62 -11.72 0.33
CA PHE A 326 28.59 -11.72 1.42
C PHE A 326 29.92 -12.37 1.05
N HIS A 327 29.88 -13.52 0.39
CA HIS A 327 31.08 -14.26 -0.03
C HIS A 327 31.97 -13.44 -0.98
N ARG A 328 31.34 -12.74 -1.94
CA ARG A 328 32.06 -11.87 -2.89
C ARG A 328 32.34 -10.48 -2.35
N LYS A 329 31.96 -10.21 -1.11
CA LYS A 329 32.18 -8.94 -0.41
C LYS A 329 31.66 -7.75 -1.21
N GLU A 330 30.45 -7.86 -1.79
CA GLU A 330 29.82 -6.78 -2.54
C GLU A 330 29.79 -5.50 -1.68
N LYS A 331 30.09 -4.37 -2.30
CA LYS A 331 30.23 -3.08 -1.59
C LYS A 331 28.97 -2.72 -0.80
N GLN A 332 27.83 -3.02 -1.35
CA GLN A 332 26.52 -2.62 -0.77
C GLN A 332 25.87 -3.74 0.06
N ARG A 333 26.61 -4.82 0.43
CA ARG A 333 26.06 -5.95 1.20
C ARG A 333 25.39 -5.53 2.50
N PHE A 334 26.00 -4.61 3.22
CA PHE A 334 25.44 -4.13 4.49
C PHE A 334 24.21 -3.23 4.29
N LEU A 335 24.18 -2.42 3.22
CA LEU A 335 23.04 -1.58 2.89
C LEU A 335 21.80 -2.45 2.60
N LEU A 336 21.93 -3.48 1.75
CA LEU A 336 20.83 -4.39 1.44
C LEU A 336 20.38 -5.20 2.67
N SER A 337 21.33 -5.74 3.44
CA SER A 337 21.01 -6.52 4.64
C SER A 337 20.34 -5.67 5.71
N SER A 338 20.81 -4.46 5.92
CA SER A 338 20.20 -3.55 6.91
C SER A 338 18.79 -3.09 6.46
N LEU A 339 18.56 -2.86 5.17
CA LEU A 339 17.21 -2.59 4.67
C LEU A 339 16.28 -3.77 4.90
N LEU A 340 16.74 -5.00 4.62
CA LEU A 340 15.97 -6.22 4.87
C LEU A 340 15.58 -6.34 6.34
N LEU A 341 16.51 -6.03 7.27
CA LEU A 341 16.26 -6.09 8.71
C LEU A 341 15.38 -4.93 9.21
N VAL A 342 15.49 -3.75 8.63
CA VAL A 342 14.74 -2.57 9.07
C VAL A 342 13.31 -2.56 8.53
N ALA A 343 13.09 -3.02 7.29
CA ALA A 343 11.79 -2.93 6.62
C ALA A 343 10.60 -3.50 7.41
N PRO A 344 10.67 -4.67 8.08
CA PRO A 344 9.52 -5.22 8.80
C PRO A 344 9.33 -4.64 10.22
N ILE A 345 10.18 -3.73 10.70
CA ILE A 345 10.08 -3.21 12.08
C ILE A 345 8.72 -2.54 12.31
N THR A 346 8.25 -1.70 11.39
CA THR A 346 6.94 -1.03 11.52
C THR A 346 5.79 -2.02 11.55
N ALA A 347 5.90 -3.09 10.78
CA ALA A 347 4.92 -4.17 10.73
C ALA A 347 4.92 -5.01 12.02
N ALA A 348 6.10 -5.26 12.59
CA ALA A 348 6.25 -6.01 13.83
C ALA A 348 5.77 -5.25 15.07
N LEU A 349 5.72 -3.93 15.02
CA LEU A 349 5.20 -3.09 16.10
C LEU A 349 3.67 -2.93 16.07
N ALA A 350 3.01 -3.34 14.99
CA ALA A 350 1.57 -3.26 14.85
C ALA A 350 0.88 -4.46 15.53
N TRP A 351 -0.36 -4.27 16.02
CA TRP A 351 -1.14 -5.37 16.59
C TRP A 351 -1.56 -6.42 15.55
N GLN A 352 -1.77 -6.02 14.30
CA GLN A 352 -2.01 -6.94 13.18
C GLN A 352 -0.69 -7.56 12.72
N THR A 353 -0.61 -8.88 12.72
CA THR A 353 0.56 -9.64 12.25
C THR A 353 0.45 -9.98 10.77
N GLY A 354 1.60 -10.19 10.11
CA GLY A 354 1.65 -10.68 8.74
C GLY A 354 1.22 -9.67 7.67
N SER A 355 1.35 -8.36 7.93
CA SER A 355 0.93 -7.31 6.99
C SER A 355 1.91 -7.14 5.83
N LEU A 356 1.44 -7.38 4.60
CA LEU A 356 2.19 -7.12 3.36
C LEU A 356 2.45 -5.65 3.14
N THR A 357 1.47 -4.79 3.42
CA THR A 357 1.59 -3.34 3.23
C THR A 357 2.67 -2.76 4.12
N ARG A 358 2.65 -3.03 5.42
CA ARG A 358 3.62 -2.48 6.37
C ARG A 358 5.03 -3.05 6.22
N SER A 359 5.19 -4.23 5.60
CA SER A 359 6.48 -4.87 5.29
C SER A 359 6.92 -4.70 3.84
N TYR A 360 6.19 -3.91 3.05
CA TYR A 360 6.33 -3.82 1.59
C TYR A 360 7.76 -3.52 1.12
N LEU A 361 8.51 -2.72 1.86
CA LEU A 361 9.90 -2.40 1.52
C LEU A 361 10.86 -3.59 1.55
N MET A 362 10.47 -4.73 2.17
CA MET A 362 11.25 -5.98 2.12
C MET A 362 11.41 -6.51 0.70
N ILE A 363 10.47 -6.19 -0.23
CA ILE A 363 10.54 -6.68 -1.60
C ILE A 363 11.83 -6.24 -2.32
N ILE A 364 12.39 -5.08 -1.97
CA ILE A 364 13.61 -4.56 -2.59
C ILE A 364 14.79 -5.51 -2.36
N PRO A 365 15.23 -5.78 -1.11
CA PRO A 365 16.35 -6.68 -0.87
C PRO A 365 16.04 -8.14 -1.24
N LEU A 366 14.79 -8.60 -1.10
CA LEU A 366 14.39 -9.97 -1.48
C LEU A 366 14.59 -10.18 -2.99
N LEU A 367 14.02 -9.32 -3.82
CA LEU A 367 14.07 -9.45 -5.28
C LEU A 367 15.49 -9.23 -5.83
N LEU A 368 16.22 -8.25 -5.29
CA LEU A 368 17.60 -7.97 -5.72
C LEU A 368 18.55 -9.12 -5.35
N ALA A 369 18.44 -9.69 -4.16
CA ALA A 369 19.23 -10.84 -3.76
C ALA A 369 18.86 -12.10 -4.58
N SER A 370 17.57 -12.33 -4.84
CA SER A 370 17.11 -13.43 -5.71
C SER A 370 17.72 -13.31 -7.12
N SER A 371 17.69 -12.11 -7.69
CA SER A 371 18.28 -11.83 -9.01
C SER A 371 19.78 -12.11 -9.05
N TYR A 372 20.49 -11.69 -8.01
CA TYR A 372 21.92 -11.93 -7.86
C TYR A 372 22.23 -13.42 -7.65
N GLY A 373 21.39 -14.11 -6.89
CA GLY A 373 21.48 -15.56 -6.65
C GLY A 373 21.27 -16.38 -7.92
N ILE A 374 20.24 -16.07 -8.71
CA ILE A 374 20.00 -16.71 -10.03
C ILE A 374 21.23 -16.54 -10.92
N TYR A 375 21.72 -15.29 -11.03
CA TYR A 375 22.88 -15.01 -11.87
C TYR A 375 24.10 -15.82 -11.48
N TRP A 376 24.52 -15.78 -10.22
CA TRP A 376 25.73 -16.48 -9.77
C TRP A 376 25.59 -17.98 -9.74
N PHE A 377 24.43 -18.51 -9.39
CA PHE A 377 24.18 -19.94 -9.46
C PHE A 377 24.34 -20.47 -10.88
N VAL A 378 23.73 -19.81 -11.84
CA VAL A 378 23.85 -20.17 -13.26
C VAL A 378 25.28 -20.01 -13.77
N HIS A 379 26.00 -18.95 -13.35
CA HIS A 379 27.38 -18.71 -13.79
C HIS A 379 28.42 -19.64 -13.14
N SER A 380 28.09 -20.26 -11.99
CA SER A 380 28.98 -21.25 -11.38
C SER A 380 29.08 -22.56 -12.17
N MET A 381 28.20 -22.77 -13.14
CA MET A 381 28.18 -23.99 -13.97
C MET A 381 29.13 -23.86 -15.16
N ASN A 382 30.04 -24.81 -15.32
CA ASN A 382 31.02 -24.83 -16.41
C ASN A 382 30.44 -25.30 -17.76
N SER A 383 29.46 -26.22 -17.70
CA SER A 383 28.86 -26.83 -18.90
C SER A 383 27.75 -25.95 -19.49
N LYS A 384 27.91 -25.52 -20.75
CA LYS A 384 26.89 -24.72 -21.46
C LYS A 384 25.52 -25.41 -21.56
N PRO A 385 25.42 -26.70 -21.94
CA PRO A 385 24.13 -27.38 -22.03
C PRO A 385 23.46 -27.53 -20.66
N ILE A 386 24.21 -27.82 -19.59
CA ILE A 386 23.66 -27.87 -18.22
C ILE A 386 23.17 -26.49 -17.80
N ARG A 387 23.91 -25.42 -18.10
CA ARG A 387 23.50 -24.04 -17.83
C ARG A 387 22.19 -23.70 -18.53
N ALA A 388 22.04 -24.04 -19.82
CA ALA A 388 20.82 -23.81 -20.57
C ALA A 388 19.63 -24.61 -20.00
N LEU A 389 19.84 -25.86 -19.62
CA LEU A 389 18.82 -26.70 -18.98
C LEU A 389 18.35 -26.08 -17.66
N VAL A 390 19.28 -25.65 -16.81
CA VAL A 390 18.96 -25.06 -15.50
C VAL A 390 18.22 -23.72 -15.66
N ILE A 391 18.63 -22.87 -16.62
CA ILE A 391 17.87 -21.64 -16.93
C ILE A 391 16.46 -22.00 -17.36
N GLY A 392 16.29 -23.01 -18.22
CA GLY A 392 14.97 -23.49 -18.65
C GLY A 392 14.11 -23.95 -17.46
N ILE A 393 14.68 -24.74 -16.56
CA ILE A 393 13.97 -25.21 -15.35
C ILE A 393 13.53 -24.02 -14.46
N ILE A 394 14.47 -23.09 -14.16
CA ILE A 394 14.16 -21.92 -13.34
C ILE A 394 13.06 -21.08 -13.99
N ALA A 395 13.17 -20.82 -15.29
CA ALA A 395 12.18 -20.04 -16.03
C ALA A 395 10.80 -20.71 -16.04
N THR A 396 10.75 -22.04 -16.24
CA THR A 396 9.50 -22.81 -16.22
C THR A 396 8.83 -22.78 -14.85
N LEU A 397 9.60 -22.99 -13.78
CA LEU A 397 9.05 -22.96 -12.42
C LEU A 397 8.57 -21.57 -12.00
N LEU A 398 9.30 -20.50 -12.35
CA LEU A 398 8.88 -19.12 -12.13
C LEU A 398 7.62 -18.80 -12.94
N PHE A 399 7.60 -19.19 -14.22
CA PHE A 399 6.44 -18.98 -15.08
C PHE A 399 5.19 -19.69 -14.53
N PHE A 400 5.34 -20.95 -14.10
CA PHE A 400 4.21 -21.70 -13.53
C PHE A 400 3.67 -21.03 -12.26
N TYR A 401 4.56 -20.62 -11.33
CA TYR A 401 4.15 -19.90 -10.12
C TYR A 401 3.42 -18.58 -10.46
N ILE A 402 4.01 -17.77 -11.34
CA ILE A 402 3.44 -16.50 -11.77
C ILE A 402 2.07 -16.73 -12.42
N PHE A 403 1.98 -17.71 -13.34
CA PHE A 403 0.73 -18.06 -14.01
C PHE A 403 -0.36 -18.45 -13.01
N MET A 404 -0.06 -19.36 -12.07
CA MET A 404 -1.00 -19.79 -11.03
C MET A 404 -1.44 -18.63 -10.13
N SER A 405 -0.50 -17.74 -9.73
CA SER A 405 -0.83 -16.58 -8.90
C SER A 405 -1.77 -15.61 -9.62
N TRP A 406 -1.53 -15.35 -10.90
CA TRP A 406 -2.38 -14.44 -11.68
C TRP A 406 -3.70 -15.07 -12.11
N ASP A 407 -3.72 -16.39 -12.36
CA ASP A 407 -4.96 -17.12 -12.54
C ASP A 407 -5.85 -17.04 -11.29
N PHE A 408 -5.26 -17.30 -10.13
CA PHE A 408 -5.97 -17.14 -8.85
C PHE A 408 -6.48 -15.70 -8.66
N TYR A 409 -5.64 -14.70 -8.88
CA TYR A 409 -6.00 -13.29 -8.67
C TYR A 409 -7.15 -12.83 -9.55
N PHE A 410 -7.17 -13.23 -10.83
CA PHE A 410 -8.18 -12.76 -11.77
C PHE A 410 -9.45 -13.61 -11.83
N ASN A 411 -9.35 -14.91 -11.55
CA ASN A 411 -10.43 -15.86 -11.79
C ASN A 411 -11.03 -16.45 -10.50
N HIS A 412 -10.32 -16.45 -9.38
CA HIS A 412 -10.77 -17.09 -8.13
C HIS A 412 -10.97 -16.11 -6.99
N TYR A 413 -10.02 -15.20 -6.78
CA TYR A 413 -10.06 -14.24 -5.69
C TYR A 413 -11.26 -13.28 -5.76
N PRO A 414 -11.70 -12.75 -6.93
CA PRO A 414 -12.89 -11.91 -7.01
C PRO A 414 -14.20 -12.59 -6.56
N ASN A 415 -14.27 -13.91 -6.72
CA ASN A 415 -15.48 -14.70 -6.41
C ASN A 415 -15.56 -15.15 -4.94
N GLN A 416 -14.60 -14.77 -4.11
CA GLN A 416 -14.64 -15.08 -2.68
C GLN A 416 -15.54 -14.08 -1.96
N VAL A 417 -16.50 -14.57 -1.17
CA VAL A 417 -17.43 -13.74 -0.36
C VAL A 417 -16.64 -12.75 0.52
N GLY A 418 -15.57 -13.22 1.18
CA GLY A 418 -14.70 -12.36 1.98
C GLY A 418 -14.07 -11.22 1.18
N THR A 419 -13.70 -11.46 -0.09
CA THR A 419 -13.16 -10.42 -0.99
C THR A 419 -14.22 -9.37 -1.33
N VAL A 420 -15.45 -9.79 -1.68
CA VAL A 420 -16.56 -8.87 -2.00
C VAL A 420 -16.82 -7.91 -0.85
N HIS A 421 -16.91 -8.42 0.38
CA HIS A 421 -17.13 -7.58 1.56
C HIS A 421 -15.91 -6.75 1.95
N ALA A 422 -14.70 -7.32 1.92
CA ALA A 422 -13.48 -6.61 2.28
C ALA A 422 -13.18 -5.43 1.35
N TRP A 423 -13.48 -5.56 0.04
CA TRP A 423 -13.33 -4.50 -0.94
C TRP A 423 -14.55 -3.61 -1.06
N GLN A 424 -15.61 -3.86 -0.26
CA GLN A 424 -16.83 -3.06 -0.26
C GLN A 424 -17.46 -2.99 -1.66
N CYS A 425 -17.53 -4.12 -2.36
CA CYS A 425 -18.12 -4.19 -3.69
C CYS A 425 -19.61 -3.82 -3.64
N GLY A 426 -20.16 -3.36 -4.77
CA GLY A 426 -21.57 -2.95 -4.91
C GLY A 426 -21.79 -1.44 -4.76
N TYR A 427 -20.82 -0.67 -4.28
CA TYR A 427 -20.99 0.79 -4.20
C TYR A 427 -20.95 1.48 -5.57
N HIS A 428 -20.33 0.89 -6.58
CA HIS A 428 -20.39 1.39 -7.96
C HIS A 428 -21.82 1.33 -8.51
N GLU A 429 -22.45 0.17 -8.38
CA GLU A 429 -23.83 -0.07 -8.78
C GLU A 429 -24.82 0.77 -7.96
N LEU A 430 -24.53 0.92 -6.65
CA LEU A 430 -25.30 1.78 -5.78
C LEU A 430 -25.19 3.25 -6.19
N GLY A 431 -24.00 3.72 -6.55
CA GLY A 431 -23.78 5.07 -7.06
C GLY A 431 -24.59 5.33 -8.31
N SER A 432 -24.58 4.39 -9.26
CA SER A 432 -25.38 4.48 -10.49
C SER A 432 -26.89 4.50 -10.21
N TYR A 433 -27.37 3.65 -9.29
CA TYR A 433 -28.77 3.67 -8.87
C TYR A 433 -29.17 5.01 -8.26
N ILE A 434 -28.32 5.59 -7.39
CA ILE A 434 -28.59 6.88 -6.75
C ILE A 434 -28.62 8.00 -7.79
N ASP A 435 -27.69 8.02 -8.75
CA ASP A 435 -27.64 9.01 -9.83
C ASP A 435 -28.93 8.96 -10.67
N ASP A 436 -29.37 7.78 -11.09
CA ASP A 436 -30.59 7.57 -11.86
C ASP A 436 -31.87 7.99 -11.11
N SER A 437 -31.89 7.84 -9.78
CA SER A 437 -33.06 8.13 -8.94
C SER A 437 -33.00 9.48 -8.21
N TYR A 438 -31.90 10.24 -8.40
CA TYR A 438 -31.63 11.43 -7.61
C TYR A 438 -32.75 12.48 -7.66
N ASP A 439 -33.30 12.77 -8.83
CA ASP A 439 -34.35 13.76 -9.01
C ASP A 439 -35.74 13.28 -8.53
N THR A 440 -35.94 11.98 -8.43
CA THR A 440 -37.23 11.38 -8.06
C THR A 440 -37.32 11.02 -6.58
N THR A 441 -36.20 10.93 -5.88
CA THR A 441 -36.11 10.58 -4.45
C THR A 441 -35.80 11.82 -3.63
N ASP A 442 -36.56 12.04 -2.54
CA ASP A 442 -36.37 13.18 -1.64
C ASP A 442 -35.43 12.86 -0.47
N THR A 443 -35.38 11.59 -0.04
CA THR A 443 -34.51 11.18 1.06
C THR A 443 -33.95 9.78 0.85
N TYR A 444 -32.64 9.63 1.07
CA TYR A 444 -31.95 8.34 1.10
C TYR A 444 -31.46 8.03 2.53
N TYR A 445 -31.86 6.88 3.06
CA TYR A 445 -31.32 6.32 4.30
C TYR A 445 -30.36 5.20 3.93
N ILE A 446 -29.07 5.35 4.24
CA ILE A 446 -28.03 4.39 3.87
C ILE A 446 -27.35 3.84 5.12
N THR A 447 -27.24 2.53 5.21
CA THR A 447 -26.57 1.84 6.33
C THR A 447 -25.09 2.18 6.44
N LYS A 448 -24.59 2.27 7.68
CA LYS A 448 -23.13 2.37 7.99
C LYS A 448 -22.50 1.02 8.35
N ARG A 449 -23.19 -0.09 8.20
CA ARG A 449 -22.77 -1.40 8.73
C ARG A 449 -21.36 -1.81 8.35
N HIS A 450 -20.95 -1.64 7.11
CA HIS A 450 -19.66 -2.08 6.58
C HIS A 450 -18.80 -0.95 6.01
N GLY A 451 -18.90 0.25 6.58
CA GLY A 451 -18.02 1.33 6.17
C GLY A 451 -18.60 2.73 6.29
N GLN A 452 -18.09 3.61 5.47
CA GLN A 452 -18.41 5.03 5.43
C GLN A 452 -19.14 5.35 4.12
N PRO A 453 -20.45 5.10 4.02
CA PRO A 453 -21.21 5.23 2.76
C PRO A 453 -21.19 6.64 2.18
N TYR A 454 -21.07 7.67 3.01
CA TYR A 454 -21.05 9.06 2.57
C TYR A 454 -19.98 9.35 1.53
N ILE A 455 -18.80 8.73 1.68
CA ILE A 455 -17.68 9.02 0.78
C ILE A 455 -17.91 8.46 -0.63
N PHE A 456 -18.63 7.34 -0.72
CA PHE A 456 -19.01 6.75 -2.00
C PHE A 456 -20.06 7.59 -2.71
N THR A 457 -21.06 8.12 -1.98
CA THR A 457 -22.07 9.02 -2.57
C THR A 457 -21.42 10.31 -3.05
N LEU A 458 -20.48 10.89 -2.31
CA LEU A 458 -19.69 12.04 -2.75
C LEU A 458 -18.89 11.74 -4.02
N PHE A 459 -18.22 10.58 -4.04
CA PHE A 459 -17.33 10.21 -5.14
C PHE A 459 -18.10 9.89 -6.43
N TYR A 460 -19.11 8.99 -6.37
CA TYR A 460 -19.82 8.53 -7.56
C TYR A 460 -20.74 9.59 -8.17
N LEU A 461 -21.32 10.45 -7.35
CA LEU A 461 -22.10 11.58 -7.84
C LEU A 461 -21.22 12.77 -8.28
N GLY A 462 -19.90 12.73 -8.01
CA GLY A 462 -19.07 13.91 -8.20
C GLY A 462 -19.60 15.12 -7.44
N PHE A 463 -20.17 14.91 -6.23
CA PHE A 463 -20.89 15.92 -5.49
C PHE A 463 -20.01 17.17 -5.27
N PRO A 464 -20.47 18.39 -5.62
CA PRO A 464 -19.62 19.59 -5.55
C PRO A 464 -19.12 19.85 -4.13
N PRO A 465 -17.80 19.97 -3.90
CA PRO A 465 -17.25 20.21 -2.57
C PRO A 465 -17.74 21.52 -1.93
N GLU A 466 -18.00 22.55 -2.74
CA GLU A 466 -18.53 23.84 -2.27
C GLU A 466 -19.92 23.70 -1.64
N ASP A 467 -20.75 22.80 -2.18
CA ASP A 467 -22.08 22.50 -1.67
C ASP A 467 -22.03 21.55 -0.48
N TYR A 468 -21.11 20.58 -0.50
CA TYR A 468 -20.97 19.60 0.58
C TYR A 468 -20.44 20.20 1.89
N GLN A 469 -19.35 20.99 1.81
CA GLN A 469 -18.64 21.50 3.00
C GLN A 469 -19.55 22.24 4.00
N PRO A 470 -20.52 23.12 3.59
CA PRO A 470 -21.40 23.79 4.53
C PRO A 470 -22.58 22.92 5.01
N GLN A 471 -22.93 21.84 4.29
CA GLN A 471 -24.12 21.02 4.56
C GLN A 471 -23.81 19.81 5.43
N ALA A 472 -22.55 19.31 5.43
CA ALA A 472 -22.16 18.13 6.14
C ALA A 472 -22.40 18.26 7.65
N ARG A 473 -23.24 17.38 8.20
CA ARG A 473 -23.45 17.27 9.65
C ARG A 473 -22.65 16.09 10.18
N LEU A 474 -21.81 16.40 11.16
CA LEU A 474 -20.97 15.41 11.83
C LEU A 474 -21.60 15.02 13.15
N SER A 475 -21.45 13.75 13.54
CA SER A 475 -21.76 13.27 14.89
C SER A 475 -20.91 13.98 15.95
N GLU A 476 -21.24 13.77 17.22
CA GLU A 476 -20.33 14.11 18.31
C GLU A 476 -18.95 13.45 18.10
N LEU A 477 -17.91 14.06 18.69
CA LEU A 477 -16.55 13.52 18.58
C LEU A 477 -16.47 12.11 19.20
N GLY A 478 -16.10 11.15 18.38
CA GLY A 478 -15.86 9.79 18.84
C GLY A 478 -14.56 9.64 19.64
N GLU A 479 -14.23 8.41 20.02
CA GLU A 479 -13.03 8.05 20.78
C GLU A 479 -11.73 8.59 20.18
N TYR A 480 -11.69 8.76 18.86
CA TYR A 480 -10.52 9.25 18.10
C TYR A 480 -10.50 10.77 17.89
N GLY A 481 -11.48 11.50 18.46
CA GLY A 481 -11.55 12.96 18.30
C GLY A 481 -12.09 13.46 16.97
N PHE A 482 -12.78 12.60 16.20
CA PHE A 482 -13.44 12.95 14.95
C PHE A 482 -14.92 12.57 14.99
N GLY A 483 -15.77 13.42 14.39
CA GLY A 483 -17.16 13.06 14.11
C GLY A 483 -17.25 12.26 12.80
N GLU A 484 -18.26 11.40 12.72
CA GLU A 484 -18.65 10.73 11.48
C GLU A 484 -19.71 11.55 10.76
N VAL A 485 -19.73 11.51 9.42
CA VAL A 485 -20.77 12.16 8.65
C VAL A 485 -22.10 11.46 8.86
N GLU A 486 -23.09 12.19 9.38
CA GLU A 486 -24.44 11.67 9.63
C GLU A 486 -25.41 12.00 8.51
N MET A 487 -25.27 13.20 7.92
CA MET A 487 -26.13 13.63 6.84
C MET A 487 -25.53 14.78 6.04
N TYR A 488 -25.90 14.86 4.78
CA TYR A 488 -25.78 16.04 3.91
C TYR A 488 -26.80 15.90 2.78
N ASP A 489 -27.26 17.01 2.24
CA ASP A 489 -28.25 17.08 1.16
C ASP A 489 -29.45 16.13 1.43
N LYS A 490 -29.76 15.21 0.53
CA LYS A 490 -30.81 14.18 0.65
C LYS A 490 -30.38 12.93 1.41
N PHE A 491 -29.12 12.82 1.83
CA PHE A 491 -28.55 11.60 2.41
C PHE A 491 -28.54 11.63 3.92
N THR A 492 -29.03 10.57 4.53
CA THR A 492 -28.92 10.27 5.96
C THR A 492 -28.24 8.93 6.14
N PHE A 493 -27.09 8.95 6.79
CA PHE A 493 -26.27 7.73 7.00
C PHE A 493 -26.60 7.06 8.33
N SER A 494 -27.82 6.64 8.43
CA SER A 494 -28.31 5.78 9.49
C SER A 494 -29.49 4.97 8.96
N PHE A 495 -29.50 3.69 9.20
CA PHE A 495 -30.62 2.84 8.89
C PHE A 495 -30.92 1.95 10.09
N LYS A 496 -32.04 2.20 10.74
CA LYS A 496 -32.58 1.33 11.79
C LYS A 496 -33.99 0.94 11.39
N SER A 497 -34.28 -0.34 11.50
CA SER A 497 -35.62 -0.88 11.19
C SER A 497 -36.76 -0.17 11.96
N SER A 498 -36.43 0.38 13.15
CA SER A 498 -37.38 1.17 13.98
C SER A 498 -37.69 2.55 13.42
N ASP A 499 -36.84 3.08 12.55
CA ASP A 499 -36.89 4.47 12.11
C ASP A 499 -37.49 4.62 10.71
N MET A 500 -38.04 3.53 10.14
CA MET A 500 -38.64 3.56 8.82
C MET A 500 -39.89 4.45 8.81
N SER A 501 -39.75 5.59 8.16
CA SER A 501 -40.84 6.52 7.88
C SER A 501 -41.73 5.99 6.76
N THR A 502 -43.00 6.35 6.77
CA THR A 502 -43.91 6.15 5.64
C THR A 502 -43.91 7.35 4.68
N ALA A 503 -42.87 8.20 4.77
CA ALA A 503 -42.75 9.36 3.92
C ALA A 503 -42.58 8.94 2.46
N ASP A 504 -43.29 9.63 1.59
CA ASP A 504 -43.23 9.40 0.15
C ASP A 504 -41.85 9.74 -0.43
N ARG A 505 -41.51 9.17 -1.58
CA ARG A 505 -40.24 9.40 -2.29
C ARG A 505 -38.99 9.17 -1.42
N THR A 506 -39.02 8.11 -0.61
CA THR A 506 -37.93 7.74 0.29
C THR A 506 -37.34 6.39 -0.10
N SER A 507 -36.01 6.30 -0.12
CA SER A 507 -35.27 5.08 -0.37
C SER A 507 -34.47 4.63 0.86
N TYR A 508 -34.67 3.38 1.27
CA TYR A 508 -33.91 2.71 2.34
C TYR A 508 -32.93 1.73 1.72
N ILE A 509 -31.64 1.92 1.98
CA ILE A 509 -30.54 1.18 1.39
C ILE A 509 -29.74 0.52 2.52
N GLY A 510 -29.69 -0.79 2.54
CA GLY A 510 -29.00 -1.56 3.55
C GLY A 510 -28.52 -2.91 3.05
N TYR A 511 -27.77 -3.61 3.88
CA TYR A 511 -27.47 -5.03 3.65
C TYR A 511 -28.71 -5.87 3.94
N PRO A 512 -28.81 -7.12 3.41
CA PRO A 512 -29.95 -7.98 3.69
C PRO A 512 -30.31 -8.10 5.17
N GLU A 513 -29.28 -8.14 6.06
CA GLU A 513 -29.45 -8.25 7.50
C GLU A 513 -30.06 -7.01 8.16
N ASP A 514 -29.94 -5.84 7.54
CA ASP A 514 -30.51 -4.59 8.06
C ASP A 514 -32.04 -4.59 7.97
N PHE A 515 -32.60 -5.39 7.08
CA PHE A 515 -34.06 -5.55 6.91
C PHE A 515 -34.67 -6.64 7.81
N ASN A 516 -33.87 -7.35 8.60
CA ASN A 516 -34.38 -8.34 9.53
C ASN A 516 -35.34 -7.69 10.56
N GLY A 517 -36.55 -8.24 10.66
CA GLY A 517 -37.58 -7.74 11.58
C GLY A 517 -38.38 -6.53 11.09
N THR A 518 -38.14 -6.03 9.88
CA THR A 518 -38.92 -4.92 9.29
C THR A 518 -40.25 -5.36 8.68
N GLY A 519 -40.42 -6.66 8.39
CA GLY A 519 -41.55 -7.19 7.62
C GLY A 519 -41.39 -7.03 6.09
N ILE A 520 -40.29 -6.45 5.61
CA ILE A 520 -39.98 -6.30 4.17
C ILE A 520 -39.36 -7.61 3.70
N GLY A 521 -39.96 -8.19 2.67
CA GLY A 521 -39.51 -9.43 2.07
C GLY A 521 -38.55 -9.23 0.89
N THR A 522 -37.95 -10.32 0.45
CA THR A 522 -37.02 -10.34 -0.71
C THR A 522 -37.67 -9.91 -2.03
N ASN A 523 -39.01 -9.93 -2.12
CA ASN A 523 -39.76 -9.50 -3.29
C ASN A 523 -40.13 -8.01 -3.27
N ASP A 524 -39.93 -7.34 -2.13
CA ASP A 524 -40.30 -5.94 -1.94
C ASP A 524 -39.13 -4.99 -2.22
N VAL A 525 -37.94 -5.53 -2.51
CA VAL A 525 -36.70 -4.77 -2.66
C VAL A 525 -36.06 -4.95 -4.02
N LYS A 526 -35.43 -3.90 -4.51
CA LYS A 526 -34.42 -4.03 -5.57
C LYS A 526 -33.12 -4.54 -4.95
N LYS A 527 -32.41 -5.41 -5.65
CA LYS A 527 -31.17 -6.03 -5.15
C LYS A 527 -29.99 -5.62 -5.99
N ILE A 528 -28.92 -5.24 -5.35
CA ILE A 528 -27.60 -5.12 -5.96
C ILE A 528 -26.83 -6.39 -5.62
N THR A 529 -26.40 -7.11 -6.66
CA THR A 529 -25.69 -8.39 -6.52
C THR A 529 -24.35 -8.30 -7.22
N VAL A 530 -23.29 -8.72 -6.53
CA VAL A 530 -21.91 -8.77 -7.05
C VAL A 530 -21.39 -10.19 -6.85
N GLN A 531 -20.96 -10.85 -7.93
CA GLN A 531 -20.44 -12.23 -7.90
C GLN A 531 -21.40 -13.21 -7.15
N ASP A 532 -22.70 -13.14 -7.51
CA ASP A 532 -23.78 -13.91 -6.88
C ASP A 532 -24.07 -13.61 -5.39
N GLU A 533 -23.36 -12.63 -4.78
CA GLU A 533 -23.60 -12.16 -3.41
C GLU A 533 -24.54 -10.96 -3.42
N GLU A 534 -25.66 -11.02 -2.66
CA GLU A 534 -26.58 -9.89 -2.48
C GLU A 534 -25.94 -8.88 -1.51
N VAL A 535 -25.37 -7.79 -2.05
CA VAL A 535 -24.65 -6.78 -1.25
C VAL A 535 -25.57 -5.68 -0.74
N PHE A 536 -26.52 -5.20 -1.55
CA PHE A 536 -27.47 -4.18 -1.09
C PHE A 536 -28.89 -4.57 -1.44
N TRP A 537 -29.78 -4.31 -0.52
CA TRP A 537 -31.23 -4.25 -0.71
C TRP A 537 -31.68 -2.80 -0.70
N ILE A 538 -32.54 -2.43 -1.62
CA ILE A 538 -33.11 -1.11 -1.77
C ILE A 538 -34.63 -1.22 -1.69
N TYR A 539 -35.19 -0.60 -0.67
CA TYR A 539 -36.63 -0.51 -0.47
C TYR A 539 -37.10 0.91 -0.76
N GLU A 540 -37.98 1.08 -1.75
CA GLU A 540 -38.50 2.38 -2.19
C GLU A 540 -39.94 2.56 -1.72
N ILE A 541 -40.25 3.72 -1.17
CA ILE A 541 -41.60 4.16 -0.86
C ILE A 541 -41.98 5.20 -1.91
N ASN A 542 -42.78 4.78 -2.88
CA ASN A 542 -43.32 5.62 -3.96
C ASN A 542 -44.84 5.67 -3.77
N LYS A 543 -45.39 6.69 -3.16
CA LYS A 543 -46.83 6.95 -3.08
C LYS A 543 -47.25 8.10 -3.99
#